data_1c23e515ecf237b045c6a27ce0ab41ac
#
_entry.id   1c23e515ecf237b045c6a27ce0ab41ac
#
_cell.length_a   1.000
_cell.length_b   1.000
_cell.length_c   1.000
_cell.angle_alpha   90.00
_cell.angle_beta   90.00
_cell.angle_gamma   90.00
#
_symmetry.space_group_name_H-M   'P 1'
#
loop_
_entity.id
_entity.type
_entity.pdbx_description
1 polymer ?
#
loop_
_entity_poly.entity_id
_entity_poly.type
_entity_poly.pdbx_seq_one_letter_code
_entity_poly.pdbx_strand_id
1 'polypeptide(L)'
;MQQKISVTGYNHYQERLRSLLTEENFYYTLSKAELFSIDYAGDVDPDEKIYRYEIAECSLRIQHDPVNAYDPAALKVFADGVHIGYVPRAEFYTLKRIAAQPDLRMRVDVYGGPYKVLEEKEPGADWMCEFDPKDYVLRKDEDPVRAIMIFEW
;
A
#
# COMPACT_ATOMS: atom_id res chain seq x y z
N MET A 1 -9.69 19.53 0.44
CA MET A 1 -9.51 18.73 -0.79
C MET A 1 -8.39 17.74 -0.62
N GLN A 2 -8.49 16.59 -1.23
CA GLN A 2 -7.45 15.57 -1.23
C GLN A 2 -7.28 15.02 -2.64
N GLN A 3 -6.03 14.83 -3.07
CA GLN A 3 -5.67 14.19 -4.32
C GLN A 3 -4.65 13.10 -4.06
N LYS A 4 -4.82 11.95 -4.72
CA LYS A 4 -3.91 10.81 -4.61
C LYS A 4 -3.31 10.53 -5.98
N ILE A 5 -1.98 10.32 -6.01
CA ILE A 5 -1.24 9.98 -7.23
C ILE A 5 -0.33 8.79 -6.92
N SER A 6 -0.50 7.69 -7.64
CA SER A 6 0.34 6.51 -7.48
C SER A 6 1.75 6.75 -8.02
N VAL A 7 2.76 6.28 -7.29
CA VAL A 7 4.15 6.32 -7.75
C VAL A 7 4.36 5.23 -8.81
N THR A 8 5.01 5.57 -9.91
CA THR A 8 5.36 4.62 -10.97
C THR A 8 6.81 4.15 -10.85
N GLY A 9 7.15 3.04 -11.50
CA GLY A 9 8.48 2.46 -11.47
C GLY A 9 8.79 1.65 -10.21
N TYR A 10 7.81 1.41 -9.35
CA TYR A 10 7.97 0.71 -8.06
C TYR A 10 8.61 -0.69 -8.21
N ASN A 11 8.46 -1.36 -9.34
CA ASN A 11 9.06 -2.68 -9.60
C ASN A 11 10.59 -2.66 -9.55
N HIS A 12 11.20 -1.51 -9.85
CA HIS A 12 12.67 -1.34 -9.83
C HIS A 12 13.20 -0.90 -8.46
N TYR A 13 12.32 -0.61 -7.50
CA TYR A 13 12.67 -0.05 -6.19
C TYR A 13 12.15 -0.90 -5.02
N GLN A 14 11.84 -2.18 -5.25
CA GLN A 14 11.23 -3.05 -4.25
C GLN A 14 12.08 -3.17 -2.97
N GLU A 15 13.38 -3.29 -3.09
CA GLU A 15 14.26 -3.38 -1.93
C GLU A 15 14.20 -2.13 -1.06
N ARG A 16 14.22 -0.95 -1.68
CA ARG A 16 14.11 0.33 -0.99
C ARG A 16 12.73 0.53 -0.36
N LEU A 17 11.67 0.19 -1.09
CA LEU A 17 10.30 0.28 -0.59
C LEU A 17 10.08 -0.64 0.62
N ARG A 18 10.57 -1.88 0.54
CA ARG A 18 10.47 -2.83 1.66
C ARG A 18 11.19 -2.32 2.91
N SER A 19 12.30 -1.62 2.77
CA SER A 19 13.05 -1.07 3.90
C SER A 19 12.26 -0.01 4.69
N LEU A 20 11.25 0.59 4.08
CA LEU A 20 10.39 1.59 4.72
C LEU A 20 9.26 0.97 5.54
N LEU A 21 8.96 -0.30 5.32
CA LEU A 21 7.95 -1.05 6.06
C LEU A 21 8.58 -1.62 7.33
N THR A 22 8.32 -1.00 8.48
CA THR A 22 8.97 -1.34 9.76
C THR A 22 8.02 -1.76 10.87
N GLU A 23 6.76 -1.31 10.84
CA GLU A 23 5.78 -1.64 11.86
C GLU A 23 4.99 -2.89 11.47
N GLU A 24 5.05 -3.93 12.32
CA GLU A 24 4.31 -5.16 12.08
C GLU A 24 2.84 -5.02 12.43
N ASN A 25 1.98 -5.58 11.59
CA ASN A 25 0.55 -5.67 11.85
C ASN A 25 0.27 -6.86 12.76
N PHE A 26 -0.31 -6.58 13.93
CA PHE A 26 -0.64 -7.60 14.92
C PHE A 26 -1.51 -8.74 14.34
N TYR A 27 -2.50 -8.43 13.51
CA TYR A 27 -3.39 -9.43 12.91
C TYR A 27 -2.65 -10.44 12.01
N TYR A 28 -1.54 -10.04 11.40
CA TYR A 28 -0.71 -10.95 10.61
C TYR A 28 -0.05 -12.03 11.46
N THR A 29 0.19 -11.79 12.74
CA THR A 29 0.83 -12.74 13.65
C THR A 29 -0.13 -13.84 14.13
N LEU A 30 -1.44 -13.66 13.91
CA LEU A 30 -2.47 -14.55 14.43
C LEU A 30 -2.64 -15.81 13.57
N SER A 31 -2.95 -16.93 14.24
CA SER A 31 -3.35 -18.17 13.57
C SER A 31 -4.78 -18.07 13.04
N LYS A 32 -5.18 -19.03 12.19
CA LYS A 32 -6.56 -19.12 11.71
C LYS A 32 -7.55 -19.19 12.88
N ALA A 33 -7.28 -20.01 13.90
CA ALA A 33 -8.14 -20.14 15.06
C ALA A 33 -8.27 -18.83 15.84
N GLU A 34 -7.18 -18.08 15.99
CA GLU A 34 -7.17 -16.78 16.66
C GLU A 34 -7.97 -15.74 15.88
N LEU A 35 -7.86 -15.73 14.53
CA LEU A 35 -8.63 -14.81 13.68
C LEU A 35 -10.14 -15.05 13.74
N PHE A 36 -10.56 -16.28 13.99
CA PHE A 36 -11.98 -16.64 14.16
C PHE A 36 -12.47 -16.52 15.60
N SER A 37 -11.60 -16.14 16.55
CA SER A 37 -12.02 -15.98 17.93
C SER A 37 -13.01 -14.82 18.09
N ILE A 38 -13.83 -14.86 19.14
CA ILE A 38 -14.85 -13.82 19.40
C ILE A 38 -14.22 -12.43 19.54
N ASP A 39 -13.01 -12.35 20.09
CA ASP A 39 -12.33 -11.07 20.30
C ASP A 39 -11.95 -10.35 19.00
N TYR A 40 -11.80 -11.11 17.91
CA TYR A 40 -11.40 -10.60 16.61
C TYR A 40 -12.51 -10.71 15.55
N ALA A 41 -13.63 -11.32 15.88
CA ALA A 41 -14.77 -11.45 14.97
C ALA A 41 -15.32 -10.07 14.61
N GLY A 42 -15.24 -9.67 13.35
CA GLY A 42 -15.65 -8.37 12.85
C GLY A 42 -14.49 -7.42 12.54
N ASP A 43 -13.28 -7.71 13.03
CA ASP A 43 -12.08 -6.92 12.69
C ASP A 43 -11.36 -7.43 11.44
N VAL A 44 -11.61 -8.70 11.09
CA VAL A 44 -10.99 -9.35 9.93
C VAL A 44 -12.08 -9.97 9.05
N ASP A 45 -12.23 -9.48 7.83
CA ASP A 45 -13.17 -10.01 6.85
C ASP A 45 -12.54 -11.13 6.02
N PRO A 46 -13.30 -12.18 5.65
CA PRO A 46 -12.85 -13.16 4.66
C PRO A 46 -12.50 -12.48 3.34
N ASP A 47 -11.49 -13.02 2.65
CA ASP A 47 -10.97 -12.52 1.37
C ASP A 47 -10.28 -11.16 1.44
N GLU A 48 -10.21 -10.52 2.61
CA GLU A 48 -9.42 -9.30 2.82
C GLU A 48 -7.97 -9.67 3.14
N LYS A 49 -7.03 -9.00 2.48
CA LYS A 49 -5.60 -9.20 2.70
C LYS A 49 -5.16 -8.59 4.02
N ILE A 50 -4.50 -9.40 4.84
CA ILE A 50 -3.88 -8.97 6.10
C ILE A 50 -2.38 -8.84 5.85
N TYR A 51 -1.91 -7.62 5.59
CA TYR A 51 -0.49 -7.37 5.32
C TYR A 51 0.35 -7.51 6.59
N ARG A 52 1.57 -8.04 6.43
CA ARG A 52 2.52 -8.20 7.53
C ARG A 52 2.87 -6.87 8.18
N TYR A 53 2.99 -5.83 7.38
CA TYR A 53 3.39 -4.51 7.84
C TYR A 53 2.24 -3.51 7.72
N GLU A 54 2.16 -2.61 8.70
CA GLU A 54 1.29 -1.45 8.62
C GLU A 54 1.74 -0.52 7.49
N ILE A 55 0.82 0.29 6.98
CA ILE A 55 1.12 1.35 6.01
C ILE A 55 2.15 2.29 6.64
N ALA A 56 3.25 2.54 5.93
CA ALA A 56 4.26 3.50 6.36
C ALA A 56 3.93 4.88 5.79
N GLU A 57 3.58 5.82 6.66
CA GLU A 57 3.40 7.21 6.29
C GLU A 57 4.75 7.91 6.30
N CYS A 58 5.22 8.34 5.13
CA CYS A 58 6.54 8.92 4.94
C CYS A 58 6.44 10.38 4.48
N SER A 59 7.48 11.16 4.77
CA SER A 59 7.61 12.49 4.19
C SER A 59 7.85 12.40 2.69
N LEU A 60 7.15 13.22 1.91
CA LEU A 60 7.24 13.24 0.46
C LEU A 60 8.15 14.36 -0.01
N ARG A 61 9.06 14.04 -0.92
CA ARG A 61 9.83 15.02 -1.69
C ARG A 61 9.82 14.63 -3.15
N ILE A 62 9.61 15.59 -4.03
CA ILE A 62 9.64 15.42 -5.48
C ILE A 62 10.79 16.27 -6.03
N GLN A 63 11.62 15.66 -6.87
CA GLN A 63 12.79 16.32 -7.44
C GLN A 63 12.91 16.06 -8.93
N HIS A 64 13.12 17.10 -9.71
CA HIS A 64 13.40 17.00 -11.14
C HIS A 64 14.72 16.24 -11.39
N ASP A 65 14.69 15.32 -12.36
CA ASP A 65 15.83 14.52 -12.78
C ASP A 65 16.21 14.85 -14.25
N PRO A 66 16.95 15.97 -14.49
CA PRO A 66 17.26 16.43 -15.83
C PRO A 66 18.21 15.51 -16.60
N VAL A 67 18.91 14.61 -15.89
CA VAL A 67 19.85 13.65 -16.49
C VAL A 67 19.24 12.28 -16.71
N ASN A 68 17.92 12.14 -16.57
CA ASN A 68 17.23 10.88 -16.82
C ASN A 68 17.38 10.49 -18.30
N ALA A 69 17.84 9.26 -18.56
CA ALA A 69 18.12 8.78 -19.91
C ALA A 69 16.86 8.61 -20.77
N TYR A 70 15.72 8.40 -20.15
CA TYR A 70 14.44 8.12 -20.84
C TYR A 70 13.54 9.35 -20.95
N ASP A 71 13.59 10.24 -19.98
CA ASP A 71 12.75 11.44 -19.94
C ASP A 71 13.45 12.56 -19.17
N PRO A 72 13.93 13.62 -19.86
CA PRO A 72 14.56 14.75 -19.18
C PRO A 72 13.61 15.57 -18.30
N ALA A 73 12.30 15.37 -18.42
CA ALA A 73 11.29 15.99 -17.59
C ALA A 73 10.91 15.12 -16.37
N ALA A 74 11.55 13.95 -16.18
CA ALA A 74 11.23 13.01 -15.11
C ALA A 74 11.31 13.65 -13.71
N LEU A 75 10.36 13.28 -12.86
CA LEU A 75 10.27 13.72 -11.47
C LEU A 75 10.45 12.53 -10.54
N LYS A 76 11.57 12.52 -9.81
CA LYS A 76 11.85 11.51 -8.77
C LYS A 76 10.97 11.71 -7.57
N VAL A 77 10.52 10.60 -6.99
CA VAL A 77 9.77 10.58 -5.74
C VAL A 77 10.65 10.03 -4.63
N PHE A 78 10.72 10.75 -3.51
CA PHE A 78 11.43 10.35 -2.30
C PHE A 78 10.46 10.18 -1.14
N ALA A 79 10.59 9.07 -0.44
CA ALA A 79 9.89 8.79 0.81
C ALA A 79 10.91 8.73 1.94
N ASP A 80 10.79 9.62 2.93
CA ASP A 80 11.77 9.77 4.01
C ASP A 80 13.23 9.83 3.50
N GLY A 81 13.44 10.54 2.39
CA GLY A 81 14.75 10.69 1.77
C GLY A 81 15.21 9.53 0.89
N VAL A 82 14.42 8.49 0.75
CA VAL A 82 14.73 7.31 -0.09
C VAL A 82 14.03 7.44 -1.45
N HIS A 83 14.79 7.34 -2.53
CA HIS A 83 14.24 7.36 -3.89
C HIS A 83 13.48 6.07 -4.16
N ILE A 84 12.16 6.17 -4.41
CA ILE A 84 11.26 5.02 -4.52
C ILE A 84 10.56 4.88 -5.87
N GLY A 85 10.75 5.79 -6.79
CA GLY A 85 10.12 5.77 -8.10
C GLY A 85 9.98 7.16 -8.70
N TYR A 86 9.00 7.30 -9.57
CA TYR A 86 8.75 8.52 -10.34
C TYR A 86 7.27 8.91 -10.32
N VAL A 87 7.00 10.20 -10.56
CA VAL A 87 5.65 10.68 -10.84
C VAL A 87 5.24 10.21 -12.23
N PRO A 88 4.04 9.60 -12.40
CA PRO A 88 3.55 9.26 -13.74
C PRO A 88 3.48 10.51 -14.63
N ARG A 89 3.96 10.40 -15.85
CA ARG A 89 3.98 11.54 -16.78
C ARG A 89 2.58 12.13 -17.01
N ALA A 90 1.56 11.28 -17.06
CA ALA A 90 0.18 11.70 -17.23
C ALA A 90 -0.33 12.60 -16.08
N GLU A 91 0.35 12.60 -14.93
CA GLU A 91 -0.03 13.35 -13.75
C GLU A 91 0.74 14.67 -13.57
N PHE A 92 1.66 15.00 -14.48
CA PHE A 92 2.47 16.23 -14.35
C PHE A 92 1.61 17.50 -14.31
N TYR A 93 0.59 17.57 -15.13
CA TYR A 93 -0.33 18.71 -15.13
C TYR A 93 -1.11 18.83 -13.82
N THR A 94 -1.65 17.71 -13.34
CA THR A 94 -2.36 17.64 -12.07
C THR A 94 -1.45 18.06 -10.90
N LEU A 95 -0.21 17.55 -10.88
CA LEU A 95 0.77 17.90 -9.87
C LEU A 95 1.10 19.40 -9.87
N LYS A 96 1.24 20.00 -11.05
CA LYS A 96 1.49 21.45 -11.18
C LYS A 96 0.34 22.28 -10.60
N ARG A 97 -0.89 21.86 -10.83
CA ARG A 97 -2.08 22.50 -10.25
C ARG A 97 -2.12 22.38 -8.72
N ILE A 98 -1.80 21.20 -8.19
CA ILE A 98 -1.75 20.93 -6.77
C ILE A 98 -0.67 21.78 -6.10
N ALA A 99 0.51 21.89 -6.70
CA ALA A 99 1.64 22.65 -6.18
C ALA A 99 1.35 24.15 -6.03
N ALA A 100 0.36 24.68 -6.74
CA ALA A 100 -0.07 26.06 -6.65
C ALA A 100 -1.07 26.33 -5.51
N GLN A 101 -1.52 25.29 -4.82
CA GLN A 101 -2.50 25.43 -3.74
C GLN A 101 -1.86 25.97 -2.46
N PRO A 102 -2.53 26.94 -1.77
CA PRO A 102 -2.06 27.38 -0.46
C PRO A 102 -2.27 26.27 0.58
N ASP A 103 -1.47 26.28 1.63
CA ASP A 103 -1.57 25.35 2.76
C ASP A 103 -1.44 23.86 2.38
N LEU A 104 -0.72 23.58 1.27
CA LEU A 104 -0.51 22.24 0.78
C LEU A 104 0.26 21.39 1.79
N ARG A 105 -0.31 20.24 2.13
CA ARG A 105 0.35 19.18 2.91
C ARG A 105 0.55 17.98 2.02
N MET A 106 1.71 17.36 2.11
CA MET A 106 2.10 16.23 1.28
C MET A 106 2.65 15.11 2.14
N ARG A 107 2.30 13.89 1.80
CA ARG A 107 2.93 12.70 2.31
C ARG A 107 2.93 11.60 1.25
N VAL A 108 3.69 10.55 1.45
CA VAL A 108 3.62 9.35 0.65
C VAL A 108 3.39 8.14 1.58
N ASP A 109 2.38 7.35 1.25
CA ASP A 109 2.07 6.12 1.97
C ASP A 109 2.67 4.94 1.21
N VAL A 110 3.45 4.11 1.91
CA VAL A 110 4.08 2.90 1.38
C VAL A 110 3.34 1.70 1.95
N TYR A 111 2.94 0.77 1.10
CA TYR A 111 2.11 -0.37 1.50
C TYR A 111 2.33 -1.58 0.60
N GLY A 112 1.87 -2.74 1.05
CA GLY A 112 1.97 -4.00 0.33
C GLY A 112 2.91 -4.99 1.00
N GLY A 113 3.51 -5.88 0.21
CA GLY A 113 4.42 -6.91 0.70
C GLY A 113 3.70 -8.20 1.10
N PRO A 114 4.29 -9.00 2.02
CA PRO A 114 3.70 -10.25 2.45
C PRO A 114 2.33 -10.07 3.10
N TYR A 115 1.41 -10.97 2.81
CA TYR A 115 0.07 -10.94 3.40
C TYR A 115 -0.46 -12.35 3.66
N LYS A 116 -1.49 -12.40 4.51
CA LYS A 116 -2.34 -13.57 4.74
C LYS A 116 -3.76 -13.24 4.31
N VAL A 117 -4.49 -14.24 3.84
CA VAL A 117 -5.90 -14.08 3.49
C VAL A 117 -6.66 -15.35 3.86
N LEU A 118 -7.87 -15.15 4.43
CA LEU A 118 -8.80 -16.24 4.68
C LEU A 118 -9.61 -16.47 3.42
N GLU A 119 -9.37 -17.59 2.73
CA GLU A 119 -10.09 -17.96 1.53
C GLU A 119 -11.08 -19.09 1.81
N GLU A 120 -12.27 -18.98 1.23
CA GLU A 120 -13.23 -20.08 1.21
C GLU A 120 -12.65 -21.25 0.41
N LYS A 121 -12.74 -22.46 0.97
CA LYS A 121 -12.30 -23.69 0.28
C LYS A 121 -13.17 -24.01 -0.92
N GLU A 122 -14.48 -23.73 -0.84
CA GLU A 122 -15.46 -23.92 -1.90
C GLU A 122 -16.24 -22.63 -2.13
N PRO A 123 -15.90 -21.85 -3.18
CA PRO A 123 -16.63 -20.63 -3.52
C PRO A 123 -18.10 -20.95 -3.84
N GLY A 124 -19.03 -20.21 -3.25
CA GLY A 124 -20.47 -20.38 -3.45
C GLY A 124 -21.17 -21.18 -2.36
N ALA A 125 -20.47 -21.53 -1.28
CA ALA A 125 -21.11 -22.07 -0.09
C ALA A 125 -22.15 -21.06 0.44
N ASP A 126 -23.23 -21.62 1.00
CA ASP A 126 -24.42 -20.91 1.44
C ASP A 126 -24.07 -19.66 2.27
N TRP A 127 -24.35 -18.49 1.73
CA TRP A 127 -24.12 -17.19 2.39
C TRP A 127 -24.96 -17.00 3.67
N MET A 128 -25.90 -17.90 3.92
CA MET A 128 -26.74 -17.90 5.13
C MET A 128 -26.14 -18.71 6.29
N CYS A 129 -25.01 -19.39 6.06
CA CYS A 129 -24.32 -20.11 7.12
C CYS A 129 -23.38 -19.19 7.87
N GLU A 130 -23.33 -19.33 9.20
CA GLU A 130 -22.30 -18.70 10.04
C GLU A 130 -20.90 -19.10 9.55
N PHE A 131 -19.93 -18.17 9.66
CA PHE A 131 -18.55 -18.46 9.32
C PHE A 131 -18.00 -19.65 10.12
N ASP A 132 -17.85 -20.80 9.45
CA ASP A 132 -17.23 -21.97 10.06
C ASP A 132 -15.73 -21.98 9.68
N PRO A 133 -14.80 -21.96 10.65
CA PRO A 133 -13.36 -22.02 10.38
C PRO A 133 -12.93 -23.16 9.47
N LYS A 134 -13.69 -24.27 9.43
CA LYS A 134 -13.41 -25.43 8.57
C LYS A 134 -13.57 -25.12 7.08
N ASP A 135 -14.40 -24.14 6.75
CA ASP A 135 -14.69 -23.74 5.36
C ASP A 135 -13.64 -22.78 4.79
N TYR A 136 -12.67 -22.38 5.59
CA TYR A 136 -11.63 -21.42 5.21
C TYR A 136 -10.22 -22.01 5.33
N VAL A 137 -9.34 -21.53 4.49
CA VAL A 137 -7.90 -21.77 4.58
C VAL A 137 -7.19 -20.43 4.74
N LEU A 138 -6.21 -20.36 5.62
CA LEU A 138 -5.36 -19.20 5.77
C LEU A 138 -4.19 -19.33 4.80
N ARG A 139 -4.25 -18.59 3.69
CA ARG A 139 -3.23 -18.59 2.65
C ARG A 139 -2.25 -17.43 2.85
N LYS A 140 -0.97 -17.70 2.63
CA LYS A 140 0.10 -16.69 2.59
C LYS A 140 0.50 -16.43 1.16
N ASP A 141 0.69 -15.17 0.83
CA ASP A 141 1.18 -14.73 -0.48
C ASP A 141 1.90 -13.39 -0.34
N GLU A 142 2.32 -12.81 -1.43
CA GLU A 142 3.05 -11.55 -1.43
C GLU A 142 2.63 -10.66 -2.60
N ASP A 143 2.32 -9.41 -2.31
CA ASP A 143 2.14 -8.35 -3.30
C ASP A 143 3.43 -7.52 -3.43
N PRO A 144 3.68 -6.89 -4.57
CA PRO A 144 4.73 -5.89 -4.64
C PRO A 144 4.44 -4.75 -3.66
N VAL A 145 5.49 -4.16 -3.09
CA VAL A 145 5.35 -2.97 -2.27
C VAL A 145 5.14 -1.77 -3.20
N ARG A 146 4.17 -0.96 -2.90
CA ARG A 146 3.77 0.21 -3.69
C ARG A 146 3.77 1.46 -2.84
N ALA A 147 3.65 2.59 -3.51
CA ALA A 147 3.56 3.88 -2.85
C ALA A 147 2.52 4.76 -3.53
N ILE A 148 1.82 5.55 -2.72
CA ILE A 148 0.84 6.52 -3.20
C ILE A 148 1.13 7.86 -2.54
N MET A 149 1.25 8.89 -3.37
CA MET A 149 1.42 10.27 -2.91
C MET A 149 0.06 10.84 -2.54
N ILE A 150 -0.02 11.50 -1.40
CA ILE A 150 -1.25 12.08 -0.87
C ILE A 150 -1.03 13.58 -0.65
N PHE A 151 -1.87 14.36 -1.29
CA PHE A 151 -1.85 15.83 -1.24
C PHE A 151 -3.15 16.32 -0.63
N GLU A 152 -3.04 17.21 0.35
CA GLU A 152 -4.19 17.80 1.04
C GLU A 152 -4.05 19.33 1.12
N TRP A 153 -5.15 20.05 0.86
CA TRP A 153 -5.19 21.51 0.94
C TRP A 153 -6.59 22.05 1.25
#